data_24604fe2cbd81acbe381541a32f8d124
#
_entry.id   24604fe2cbd81acbe381541a32f8d124
#
_cell.length_a   1.000
_cell.length_b   1.000
_cell.length_c   1.000
_cell.angle_alpha   90.00
_cell.angle_beta   90.00
_cell.angle_gamma   90.00
#
_symmetry.space_group_name_H-M   'P 1'
#
loop_
_entity.id
_entity.type
_entity.pdbx_description
1 polymer ?
#
loop_
_entity_poly.entity_id
_entity_poly.type
_entity_poly.pdbx_seq_one_letter_code
_entity_poly.pdbx_strand_id
1 'polypeptide(L)'
;MDATYWGRNFGVLLIVDAYRKRLLWRKFLDKKETIADYLEGIEWLREHKFKILGIVCDGLWGLPQALAQYKVQYCQFHQVKAVGEYLTKNPQTDAGKELQRIAHLLCHTDKESFTGMLEMWYEKWGEWLKHRTLDRKTGKKSYTHQRVRSAYFSMKRHMKWLWTWYDYPDTPIPNTNNILEAINTDLKTKLRIHNGMSKRYRKLFIDEYFRLKYK
;
A
#
# COMPACT_ATOMS: atom_id res chain seq x y z
N MET A 1 8.96 -1.70 -0.95
CA MET A 1 8.84 -1.40 -2.39
C MET A 1 7.63 -0.53 -2.61
N ASP A 2 7.74 0.50 -3.45
CA ASP A 2 6.64 1.42 -3.73
C ASP A 2 6.91 2.20 -5.02
N ALA A 3 5.86 2.62 -5.73
CA ALA A 3 5.94 3.44 -6.92
C ALA A 3 5.34 4.83 -6.68
N THR A 4 6.02 5.86 -7.16
CA THR A 4 5.52 7.24 -7.07
C THR A 4 5.45 7.89 -8.44
N TYR A 5 4.47 8.81 -8.63
CA TYR A 5 4.16 9.38 -9.95
C TYR A 5 4.10 10.90 -9.93
N TRP A 6 4.47 11.48 -11.07
CA TRP A 6 4.30 12.89 -11.42
C TRP A 6 3.46 12.97 -12.71
N GLY A 7 2.14 13.00 -12.54
CA GLY A 7 1.18 12.89 -13.63
C GLY A 7 0.98 11.44 -14.09
N ARG A 8 0.46 11.26 -15.32
CA ARG A 8 0.05 9.94 -15.83
C ARG A 8 1.18 9.13 -16.47
N ASN A 9 2.20 9.82 -17.00
CA ASN A 9 3.19 9.23 -17.90
C ASN A 9 4.62 9.32 -17.37
N PHE A 10 4.80 9.53 -16.08
CA PHE A 10 6.11 9.55 -15.46
C PHE A 10 6.04 9.17 -13.99
N GLY A 11 6.72 8.10 -13.65
CA GLY A 11 6.86 7.60 -12.29
C GLY A 11 8.24 6.98 -12.05
N VAL A 12 8.47 6.59 -10.82
CA VAL A 12 9.63 5.79 -10.43
C VAL A 12 9.19 4.73 -9.42
N LEU A 13 9.60 3.50 -9.67
CA LEU A 13 9.50 2.39 -8.74
C LEU A 13 10.81 2.29 -7.96
N LEU A 14 10.71 2.17 -6.64
CA LEU A 14 11.84 2.14 -5.73
C LEU A 14 11.84 0.87 -4.88
N ILE A 15 13.01 0.28 -4.72
CA ILE A 15 13.28 -0.75 -3.72
C ILE A 15 14.36 -0.23 -2.79
N VAL A 16 14.04 -0.15 -1.50
CA VAL A 16 14.88 0.43 -0.45
C VAL A 16 15.11 -0.61 0.64
N ASP A 17 16.34 -0.69 1.13
CA ASP A 17 16.64 -1.38 2.38
C ASP A 17 16.05 -0.58 3.55
N ALA A 18 15.01 -1.13 4.17
CA ALA A 18 14.29 -0.48 5.26
C ALA A 18 15.16 -0.29 6.51
N TYR A 19 16.13 -1.16 6.74
CA TYR A 19 17.02 -1.10 7.89
C TYR A 19 18.16 -0.10 7.70
N ARG A 20 18.87 -0.22 6.54
CA ARG A 20 20.03 0.63 6.22
C ARG A 20 19.64 1.97 5.60
N LYS A 21 18.36 2.16 5.25
CA LYS A 21 17.83 3.36 4.59
C LYS A 21 18.55 3.68 3.27
N ARG A 22 18.92 2.65 2.51
CA ARG A 22 19.64 2.77 1.24
C ARG A 22 18.72 2.41 0.08
N LEU A 23 18.83 3.16 -1.02
CA LEU A 23 18.23 2.75 -2.28
C LEU A 23 19.00 1.54 -2.82
N LEU A 24 18.29 0.44 -3.07
CA LEU A 24 18.87 -0.76 -3.67
C LEU A 24 18.65 -0.81 -5.17
N TRP A 25 17.46 -0.44 -5.63
CA TRP A 25 17.11 -0.50 -7.04
C TRP A 25 16.01 0.50 -7.37
N ARG A 26 16.01 1.01 -8.62
CA ARG A 26 14.96 1.86 -9.16
C ARG A 26 14.69 1.59 -10.61
N LYS A 27 13.44 1.86 -11.03
CA LYS A 27 13.01 1.82 -12.43
C LYS A 27 12.13 3.03 -12.73
N PHE A 28 12.44 3.76 -13.81
CA PHE A 28 11.54 4.79 -14.29
C PHE A 28 10.36 4.16 -15.03
N LEU A 29 9.17 4.67 -14.75
CA LEU A 29 7.92 4.17 -15.32
C LEU A 29 7.32 5.23 -16.26
N ASP A 30 6.95 4.80 -17.45
CA ASP A 30 6.27 5.63 -18.45
C ASP A 30 4.74 5.42 -18.42
N LYS A 31 4.27 4.47 -17.64
CA LYS A 31 2.87 4.10 -17.38
C LYS A 31 2.74 3.55 -15.97
N LYS A 32 1.51 3.17 -15.58
CA LYS A 32 1.27 2.53 -14.29
C LYS A 32 2.14 1.28 -14.12
N GLU A 33 2.66 1.08 -12.90
CA GLU A 33 3.45 -0.08 -12.51
C GLU A 33 2.69 -1.40 -12.72
N THR A 34 3.43 -2.45 -13.01
CA THR A 34 2.94 -3.82 -13.17
C THR A 34 3.66 -4.74 -12.18
N ILE A 35 3.07 -5.92 -11.93
CA ILE A 35 3.75 -6.96 -11.13
C ILE A 35 5.13 -7.30 -11.72
N ALA A 36 5.24 -7.35 -13.04
CA ALA A 36 6.51 -7.63 -13.71
C ALA A 36 7.61 -6.62 -13.38
N ASP A 37 7.26 -5.33 -13.23
CA ASP A 37 8.24 -4.30 -12.83
C ASP A 37 8.80 -4.54 -11.44
N TYR A 38 7.97 -5.01 -10.50
CA TYR A 38 8.41 -5.36 -9.14
C TYR A 38 9.28 -6.63 -9.15
N LEU A 39 8.89 -7.65 -9.92
CA LEU A 39 9.66 -8.89 -10.03
C LEU A 39 11.02 -8.67 -10.68
N GLU A 40 11.13 -7.78 -11.67
CA GLU A 40 12.41 -7.37 -12.26
C GLU A 40 13.37 -6.83 -11.18
N GLY A 41 12.88 -5.96 -10.32
CA GLY A 41 13.70 -5.43 -9.21
C GLY A 41 14.12 -6.50 -8.18
N ILE A 42 13.24 -7.45 -7.89
CA ILE A 42 13.55 -8.58 -7.00
C ILE A 42 14.59 -9.50 -7.64
N GLU A 43 14.46 -9.79 -8.94
CA GLU A 43 15.45 -10.62 -9.64
C GLU A 43 16.82 -9.93 -9.70
N TRP A 44 16.86 -8.64 -9.99
CA TRP A 44 18.09 -7.86 -9.92
C TRP A 44 18.76 -7.97 -8.55
N LEU A 45 18.00 -7.89 -7.43
CA LEU A 45 18.56 -8.08 -6.08
C LEU A 45 19.14 -9.49 -5.88
N ARG A 46 18.48 -10.52 -6.42
CA ARG A 46 18.98 -11.91 -6.34
C ARG A 46 20.28 -12.09 -7.12
N GLU A 47 20.35 -11.59 -8.35
CA GLU A 47 21.54 -11.63 -9.18
C GLU A 47 22.74 -10.94 -8.50
N HIS A 48 22.47 -9.82 -7.78
CA HIS A 48 23.49 -9.10 -7.00
C HIS A 48 23.71 -9.68 -5.59
N LYS A 49 23.20 -10.91 -5.35
CA LYS A 49 23.41 -11.68 -4.11
C LYS A 49 22.90 -11.00 -2.83
N PHE A 50 21.88 -10.14 -2.94
CA PHE A 50 21.21 -9.61 -1.75
C PHE A 50 20.37 -10.69 -1.07
N LYS A 51 20.54 -10.84 0.25
CA LYS A 51 19.69 -11.70 1.07
C LYS A 51 18.39 -10.95 1.40
N ILE A 52 17.28 -11.36 0.79
CA ILE A 52 15.95 -10.78 1.04
C ILE A 52 15.35 -11.47 2.27
N LEU A 53 15.27 -10.77 3.39
CA LEU A 53 14.71 -11.27 4.65
C LEU A 53 13.18 -11.17 4.68
N GLY A 54 12.63 -10.16 4.05
CA GLY A 54 11.21 -9.91 3.90
C GLY A 54 10.97 -8.73 2.98
N ILE A 55 9.73 -8.58 2.53
CA ILE A 55 9.34 -7.56 1.57
C ILE A 55 8.12 -6.80 2.11
N VAL A 56 8.24 -5.48 2.25
CA VAL A 56 7.09 -4.61 2.48
C VAL A 56 6.63 -4.03 1.16
N CYS A 57 5.37 -4.22 0.79
CA CYS A 57 4.80 -3.69 -0.45
C CYS A 57 3.48 -2.95 -0.20
N ASP A 58 3.07 -2.18 -1.20
CA ASP A 58 1.76 -1.53 -1.26
C ASP A 58 0.66 -2.47 -1.78
N GLY A 59 -0.48 -1.89 -2.09
CA GLY A 59 -1.70 -2.61 -2.45
C GLY A 59 -1.86 -3.00 -3.91
N LEU A 60 -0.82 -3.08 -4.72
CA LEU A 60 -0.98 -3.55 -6.09
C LEU A 60 -1.58 -4.95 -6.10
N TRP A 61 -2.75 -5.07 -6.75
CA TRP A 61 -3.49 -6.32 -6.77
C TRP A 61 -2.67 -7.46 -7.39
N GLY A 62 -2.59 -8.59 -6.66
CA GLY A 62 -1.82 -9.77 -7.08
C GLY A 62 -0.33 -9.72 -6.70
N LEU A 63 0.23 -8.58 -6.29
CA LEU A 63 1.65 -8.47 -5.94
C LEU A 63 2.04 -9.34 -4.72
N PRO A 64 1.30 -9.35 -3.59
CA PRO A 64 1.61 -10.24 -2.48
C PRO A 64 1.60 -11.72 -2.85
N GLN A 65 0.71 -12.12 -3.76
CA GLN A 65 0.64 -13.50 -4.26
C GLN A 65 1.84 -13.84 -5.15
N ALA A 66 2.24 -12.93 -6.03
CA ALA A 66 3.41 -13.11 -6.91
C ALA A 66 4.72 -13.21 -6.11
N LEU A 67 4.74 -12.67 -4.89
CA LEU A 67 5.88 -12.67 -3.98
C LEU A 67 5.76 -13.74 -2.88
N ALA A 68 4.85 -14.72 -2.98
CA ALA A 68 4.52 -15.67 -1.92
C ALA A 68 5.69 -16.54 -1.45
N GLN A 69 6.78 -16.62 -2.21
CA GLN A 69 8.04 -17.29 -1.82
C GLN A 69 8.83 -16.52 -0.75
N TYR A 70 8.46 -15.26 -0.48
CA TYR A 70 9.07 -14.40 0.54
C TYR A 70 8.11 -14.15 1.70
N LYS A 71 8.65 -13.68 2.83
CA LYS A 71 7.84 -13.09 3.91
C LYS A 71 7.34 -11.72 3.45
N VAL A 72 6.07 -11.66 3.00
CA VAL A 72 5.49 -10.43 2.45
C VAL A 72 4.66 -9.74 3.52
N GLN A 73 5.01 -8.50 3.81
CA GLN A 73 4.22 -7.58 4.63
C GLN A 73 3.46 -6.61 3.71
N TYR A 74 2.16 -6.59 3.81
CA TYR A 74 1.34 -5.52 3.21
C TYR A 74 1.45 -4.28 4.11
N CYS A 75 1.83 -3.15 3.53
CA CYS A 75 1.99 -1.90 4.28
C CYS A 75 0.69 -1.50 4.98
N GLN A 76 0.68 -1.50 6.32
CA GLN A 76 -0.50 -1.16 7.10
C GLN A 76 -0.98 0.27 6.84
N PHE A 77 -0.07 1.22 6.62
CA PHE A 77 -0.43 2.59 6.25
C PHE A 77 -1.22 2.66 4.94
N HIS A 78 -0.78 1.91 3.91
CA HIS A 78 -1.51 1.83 2.64
C HIS A 78 -2.89 1.15 2.80
N GLN A 79 -3.01 0.17 3.71
CA GLN A 79 -4.32 -0.41 4.02
C GLN A 79 -5.26 0.60 4.67
N VAL A 80 -4.79 1.39 5.64
CA VAL A 80 -5.58 2.46 6.26
C VAL A 80 -6.02 3.49 5.22
N LYS A 81 -5.10 3.91 4.35
CA LYS A 81 -5.38 4.84 3.26
C LYS A 81 -6.45 4.28 2.30
N ALA A 82 -6.33 3.02 1.88
CA ALA A 82 -7.31 2.36 1.02
C ALA A 82 -8.71 2.30 1.67
N VAL A 83 -8.79 2.01 2.96
CA VAL A 83 -10.06 2.08 3.71
C VAL A 83 -10.64 3.50 3.68
N GLY A 84 -9.79 4.52 3.88
CA GLY A 84 -10.20 5.94 3.79
C GLY A 84 -10.73 6.33 2.40
N GLU A 85 -10.17 5.77 1.33
CA GLU A 85 -10.66 5.98 -0.04
C GLU A 85 -12.05 5.37 -0.25
N TYR A 86 -12.32 4.20 0.32
CA TYR A 86 -13.66 3.59 0.30
C TYR A 86 -14.66 4.39 1.14
N LEU A 87 -14.30 4.74 2.38
CA LEU A 87 -15.23 5.33 3.36
C LEU A 87 -15.41 6.85 3.21
N THR A 88 -14.49 7.54 2.50
CA THR A 88 -14.31 9.00 2.53
C THR A 88 -13.75 9.51 3.85
N LYS A 89 -13.41 10.80 3.90
CA LYS A 89 -12.92 11.44 5.14
C LYS A 89 -13.97 11.48 6.25
N ASN A 90 -15.23 11.62 5.87
CA ASN A 90 -16.37 11.76 6.79
C ASN A 90 -17.48 10.76 6.42
N PRO A 91 -17.38 9.49 6.87
CA PRO A 91 -18.43 8.50 6.65
C PRO A 91 -19.76 8.95 7.25
N GLN A 92 -20.86 8.79 6.50
CA GLN A 92 -22.17 9.23 6.95
C GLN A 92 -22.89 8.16 7.79
N THR A 93 -22.52 6.89 7.64
CA THR A 93 -23.13 5.78 8.39
C THR A 93 -22.35 5.45 9.64
N ASP A 94 -23.01 5.01 10.71
CA ASP A 94 -22.33 4.60 11.93
C ASP A 94 -21.43 3.40 11.71
N ALA A 95 -21.86 2.43 10.88
CA ALA A 95 -20.99 1.33 10.44
C ALA A 95 -19.70 1.83 9.78
N GLY A 96 -19.78 2.83 8.93
CA GLY A 96 -18.60 3.43 8.29
C GLY A 96 -17.69 4.17 9.26
N LYS A 97 -18.27 4.92 10.20
CA LYS A 97 -17.51 5.65 11.25
C LYS A 97 -16.77 4.69 12.17
N GLU A 98 -17.45 3.64 12.63
CA GLU A 98 -16.84 2.61 13.47
C GLU A 98 -15.72 1.87 12.74
N LEU A 99 -15.95 1.46 11.49
CA LEU A 99 -14.94 0.77 10.67
C LEU A 99 -13.72 1.65 10.41
N GLN A 100 -13.92 2.95 10.20
CA GLN A 100 -12.82 3.91 10.03
C GLN A 100 -11.96 4.00 11.29
N ARG A 101 -12.59 4.06 12.49
CA ARG A 101 -11.85 4.08 13.78
C ARG A 101 -11.03 2.80 13.93
N ILE A 102 -11.60 1.62 13.66
CA ILE A 102 -10.88 0.34 13.70
C ILE A 102 -9.69 0.38 12.74
N ALA A 103 -9.90 0.83 11.48
CA ALA A 103 -8.81 0.91 10.50
C ALA A 103 -7.66 1.80 10.96
N HIS A 104 -7.93 2.92 11.64
CA HIS A 104 -6.90 3.82 12.17
C HIS A 104 -6.07 3.17 13.29
N LEU A 105 -6.60 2.17 14.00
CA LEU A 105 -5.86 1.44 15.02
C LEU A 105 -4.89 0.40 14.44
N LEU A 106 -5.00 0.05 13.15
CA LEU A 106 -4.21 -1.02 12.54
C LEU A 106 -2.70 -0.89 12.75
N CYS A 107 -2.16 0.32 12.73
CA CYS A 107 -0.73 0.57 12.92
C CYS A 107 -0.31 0.66 14.40
N HIS A 108 -1.25 0.61 15.33
CA HIS A 108 -1.06 0.96 16.75
C HIS A 108 -1.54 -0.12 17.71
N THR A 109 -1.96 -1.28 17.22
CA THR A 109 -2.45 -2.40 18.03
C THR A 109 -1.79 -3.70 17.62
N ASP A 110 -2.06 -4.77 18.33
CA ASP A 110 -1.63 -6.13 18.01
C ASP A 110 -2.64 -6.85 17.12
N LYS A 111 -2.24 -8.03 16.62
CA LYS A 111 -3.00 -8.85 15.67
C LYS A 111 -4.32 -9.34 16.26
N GLU A 112 -4.27 -9.82 17.49
CA GLU A 112 -5.41 -10.42 18.21
C GLU A 112 -6.49 -9.37 18.47
N SER A 113 -6.08 -8.23 19.05
CA SER A 113 -6.97 -7.09 19.34
C SER A 113 -7.62 -6.54 18.07
N PHE A 114 -6.84 -6.36 17.00
CA PHE A 114 -7.37 -5.88 15.72
C PHE A 114 -8.37 -6.85 15.10
N THR A 115 -8.04 -8.14 15.12
CA THR A 115 -8.91 -9.19 14.59
C THR A 115 -10.23 -9.24 15.36
N GLY A 116 -10.17 -9.21 16.69
CA GLY A 116 -11.35 -9.20 17.54
C GLY A 116 -12.26 -7.99 17.28
N MET A 117 -11.68 -6.78 17.19
CA MET A 117 -12.45 -5.58 16.85
C MET A 117 -13.16 -5.69 15.50
N LEU A 118 -12.48 -6.26 14.50
CA LEU A 118 -13.02 -6.42 13.15
C LEU A 118 -14.12 -7.48 13.10
N GLU A 119 -14.01 -8.54 13.91
CA GLU A 119 -15.02 -9.60 14.06
C GLU A 119 -16.26 -9.07 14.77
N MET A 120 -16.11 -8.40 15.92
CA MET A 120 -17.22 -7.74 16.63
C MET A 120 -17.96 -6.73 15.74
N TRP A 121 -17.22 -5.97 14.93
CA TRP A 121 -17.84 -5.06 13.97
C TRP A 121 -18.66 -5.82 12.94
N TYR A 122 -18.16 -6.96 12.43
CA TYR A 122 -18.88 -7.76 11.43
C TYR A 122 -20.09 -8.47 12.03
N GLU A 123 -20.02 -8.94 13.25
CA GLU A 123 -21.19 -9.50 13.99
C GLU A 123 -22.31 -8.46 14.07
N LYS A 124 -21.99 -7.21 14.36
CA LYS A 124 -22.94 -6.10 14.45
C LYS A 124 -23.50 -5.68 13.09
N TRP A 125 -22.67 -5.59 12.05
CA TRP A 125 -23.04 -4.95 10.80
C TRP A 125 -23.11 -5.90 9.59
N GLY A 126 -22.77 -7.16 9.73
CA GLY A 126 -22.67 -8.12 8.63
C GLY A 126 -23.98 -8.31 7.85
N GLU A 127 -25.12 -8.40 8.54
CA GLU A 127 -26.42 -8.48 7.87
C GLU A 127 -26.78 -7.20 7.14
N TRP A 128 -26.50 -6.04 7.73
CA TRP A 128 -26.70 -4.75 7.08
C TRP A 128 -25.88 -4.61 5.79
N LEU A 129 -24.66 -5.17 5.74
CA LEU A 129 -23.84 -5.19 4.52
C LEU A 129 -24.43 -6.04 3.38
N LYS A 130 -25.37 -6.93 3.65
CA LYS A 130 -26.03 -7.79 2.66
C LYS A 130 -27.18 -7.08 1.94
N HIS A 131 -27.66 -5.94 2.45
CA HIS A 131 -28.73 -5.17 1.85
C HIS A 131 -28.41 -4.84 0.39
N ARG A 132 -29.44 -4.99 -0.49
CA ARG A 132 -29.33 -4.71 -1.91
C ARG A 132 -30.39 -3.75 -2.35
N THR A 133 -30.02 -2.85 -3.24
CA THR A 133 -30.91 -1.88 -3.88
C THR A 133 -31.05 -2.22 -5.35
N LEU A 134 -32.28 -2.17 -5.85
CA LEU A 134 -32.58 -2.29 -7.27
C LEU A 134 -32.54 -0.92 -7.92
N ASP A 135 -31.64 -0.73 -8.87
CA ASP A 135 -31.66 0.46 -9.72
C ASP A 135 -32.87 0.37 -10.68
N ARG A 136 -33.84 1.26 -10.47
CA ARG A 136 -35.08 1.26 -11.26
C ARG A 136 -34.86 1.59 -12.74
N LYS A 137 -33.74 2.26 -13.09
CA LYS A 137 -33.46 2.63 -14.50
C LYS A 137 -32.77 1.51 -15.25
N THR A 138 -31.85 0.77 -14.58
CA THR A 138 -31.04 -0.25 -15.23
C THR A 138 -31.48 -1.67 -14.90
N GLY A 139 -32.39 -1.88 -13.94
CA GLY A 139 -32.80 -3.20 -13.44
C GLY A 139 -31.70 -3.96 -12.68
N LYS A 140 -30.53 -3.33 -12.44
CA LYS A 140 -29.40 -4.00 -11.76
C LYS A 140 -29.56 -3.95 -10.25
N LYS A 141 -29.35 -5.09 -9.60
CA LYS A 141 -29.22 -5.20 -8.14
C LYS A 141 -27.77 -4.98 -7.73
N SER A 142 -27.51 -4.00 -6.85
CA SER A 142 -26.20 -3.75 -6.26
C SER A 142 -26.28 -3.74 -4.73
N TYR A 143 -25.14 -3.91 -4.05
CA TYR A 143 -25.10 -3.74 -2.60
C TYR A 143 -25.39 -2.28 -2.23
N THR A 144 -26.35 -2.05 -1.34
CA THR A 144 -26.71 -0.71 -0.86
C THR A 144 -25.53 0.00 -0.22
N HIS A 145 -24.73 -0.75 0.54
CA HIS A 145 -23.61 -0.24 1.32
C HIS A 145 -22.26 -0.66 0.73
N GLN A 146 -22.14 -0.59 -0.62
CA GLN A 146 -21.00 -1.12 -1.35
C GLN A 146 -19.65 -0.59 -0.86
N ARG A 147 -19.56 0.70 -0.51
CA ARG A 147 -18.31 1.32 -0.07
C ARG A 147 -17.84 0.77 1.28
N VAL A 148 -18.73 0.70 2.28
CA VAL A 148 -18.42 0.13 3.60
C VAL A 148 -18.08 -1.35 3.49
N ARG A 149 -18.85 -2.08 2.65
CA ARG A 149 -18.57 -3.47 2.32
C ARG A 149 -17.19 -3.65 1.71
N SER A 150 -16.81 -2.83 0.74
CA SER A 150 -15.51 -2.90 0.08
C SER A 150 -14.36 -2.60 1.06
N ALA A 151 -14.54 -1.63 1.95
CA ALA A 151 -13.57 -1.30 3.00
C ALA A 151 -13.32 -2.51 3.92
N TYR A 152 -14.38 -3.13 4.45
CA TYR A 152 -14.29 -4.29 5.32
C TYR A 152 -13.60 -5.47 4.61
N PHE A 153 -14.09 -5.86 3.43
CA PHE A 153 -13.53 -7.01 2.71
C PHE A 153 -12.12 -6.76 2.16
N SER A 154 -11.72 -5.51 1.97
CA SER A 154 -10.32 -5.15 1.68
C SER A 154 -9.41 -5.54 2.85
N MET A 155 -9.76 -5.14 4.09
CA MET A 155 -9.00 -5.54 5.28
C MET A 155 -9.00 -7.05 5.49
N LYS A 156 -10.16 -7.70 5.42
CA LYS A 156 -10.29 -9.17 5.60
C LYS A 156 -9.43 -9.95 4.60
N ARG A 157 -9.37 -9.49 3.35
CA ARG A 157 -8.56 -10.11 2.29
C ARG A 157 -7.07 -10.02 2.56
N HIS A 158 -6.62 -8.88 3.09
CA HIS A 158 -5.21 -8.62 3.31
C HIS A 158 -4.71 -9.07 4.69
N MET A 159 -5.59 -9.52 5.60
CA MET A 159 -5.24 -9.92 6.97
C MET A 159 -4.00 -10.80 7.07
N LYS A 160 -3.88 -11.80 6.20
CA LYS A 160 -2.74 -12.72 6.20
C LYS A 160 -1.39 -12.08 5.89
N TRP A 161 -1.36 -10.87 5.29
CA TRP A 161 -0.13 -10.14 4.99
C TRP A 161 0.06 -8.89 5.85
N LEU A 162 -1.00 -8.43 6.54
CA LEU A 162 -0.91 -7.24 7.39
C LEU A 162 -0.12 -7.49 8.69
N TRP A 163 0.08 -8.75 9.05
CA TRP A 163 0.70 -9.15 10.30
C TRP A 163 1.96 -9.99 10.14
N THR A 164 2.55 -10.03 8.96
CA THR A 164 3.81 -10.76 8.71
C THR A 164 4.93 -10.29 9.64
N TRP A 165 5.04 -8.98 9.89
CA TRP A 165 5.98 -8.40 10.84
C TRP A 165 5.80 -8.93 12.27
N TYR A 166 4.58 -9.17 12.67
CA TYR A 166 4.19 -9.70 13.98
C TYR A 166 4.43 -11.20 14.09
N ASP A 167 4.11 -11.94 13.04
CA ASP A 167 4.25 -13.41 12.97
C ASP A 167 5.74 -13.85 12.86
N TYR A 168 6.66 -12.94 12.51
CA TYR A 168 8.09 -13.21 12.39
C TYR A 168 8.94 -12.20 13.19
N PRO A 169 8.86 -12.21 14.54
CA PRO A 169 9.51 -11.22 15.39
C PRO A 169 11.03 -11.17 15.28
N ASP A 170 11.65 -12.30 14.95
CA ASP A 170 13.11 -12.42 14.75
C ASP A 170 13.57 -11.85 13.37
N THR A 171 12.64 -11.44 12.52
CA THR A 171 12.94 -10.87 11.21
C THR A 171 12.61 -9.37 11.23
N PRO A 172 13.55 -8.47 10.94
CA PRO A 172 13.32 -7.02 11.01
C PRO A 172 12.46 -6.52 9.85
N ILE A 173 11.21 -6.95 9.80
CA ILE A 173 10.23 -6.51 8.80
C ILE A 173 9.39 -5.39 9.42
N PRO A 174 9.40 -4.15 8.91
CA PRO A 174 8.54 -3.10 9.42
C PRO A 174 7.08 -3.32 8.99
N ASN A 175 6.13 -2.90 9.81
CA ASN A 175 4.70 -2.96 9.50
C ASN A 175 4.25 -1.94 8.45
N THR A 176 5.07 -0.92 8.21
CA THR A 176 4.77 0.17 7.27
C THR A 176 5.96 0.48 6.37
N ASN A 177 5.70 1.20 5.29
CA ASN A 177 6.70 1.63 4.31
C ASN A 177 7.11 3.10 4.50
N ASN A 178 7.16 3.56 5.77
CA ASN A 178 7.38 4.96 6.14
C ASN A 178 8.64 5.58 5.51
N ILE A 179 9.70 4.79 5.32
CA ILE A 179 10.94 5.27 4.70
C ILE A 179 10.69 5.69 3.25
N LEU A 180 9.99 4.86 2.48
CA LEU A 180 9.65 5.18 1.10
C LEU A 180 8.65 6.34 1.00
N GLU A 181 7.69 6.42 1.92
CA GLU A 181 6.78 7.56 2.00
C GLU A 181 7.54 8.88 2.25
N ALA A 182 8.51 8.88 3.14
CA ALA A 182 9.35 10.04 3.42
C ALA A 182 10.20 10.42 2.18
N ILE A 183 10.84 9.44 1.53
CA ILE A 183 11.61 9.64 0.29
C ILE A 183 10.72 10.22 -0.81
N ASN A 184 9.55 9.61 -1.03
CA ASN A 184 8.59 10.02 -2.05
C ASN A 184 8.07 11.45 -1.80
N THR A 185 7.82 11.80 -0.55
CA THR A 185 7.35 13.13 -0.16
C THR A 185 8.43 14.20 -0.40
N ASP A 186 9.68 13.96 0.02
CA ASP A 186 10.80 14.87 -0.19
C ASP A 186 11.08 15.06 -1.69
N LEU A 187 11.11 13.96 -2.45
CA LEU A 187 11.33 13.99 -3.89
C LEU A 187 10.21 14.72 -4.64
N LYS A 188 8.96 14.49 -4.27
CA LYS A 188 7.82 15.24 -4.83
C LYS A 188 7.89 16.73 -4.52
N THR A 189 8.28 17.10 -3.31
CA THR A 189 8.42 18.50 -2.89
C THR A 189 9.50 19.19 -3.71
N LYS A 190 10.67 18.58 -3.87
CA LYS A 190 11.78 19.12 -4.67
C LYS A 190 11.42 19.27 -6.14
N LEU A 191 10.81 18.26 -6.74
CA LEU A 191 10.40 18.31 -8.15
C LEU A 191 9.24 19.31 -8.40
N ARG A 192 8.42 19.59 -7.40
CA ARG A 192 7.37 20.63 -7.50
C ARG A 192 7.94 22.03 -7.64
N ILE A 193 9.05 22.31 -6.97
CA ILE A 193 9.77 23.59 -7.08
C ILE A 193 10.27 23.81 -8.52
N HIS A 194 10.53 22.74 -9.26
CA HIS A 194 11.05 22.74 -10.64
C HIS A 194 9.99 22.30 -11.67
N ASN A 195 8.81 22.94 -11.66
CA ASN A 195 7.66 22.54 -12.48
C ASN A 195 7.92 22.51 -14.00
N GLY A 196 8.81 23.35 -14.53
CA GLY A 196 9.14 23.43 -15.97
C GLY A 196 10.11 22.36 -16.47
N MET A 197 10.60 21.48 -15.59
CA MET A 197 11.62 20.49 -15.96
C MET A 197 11.07 19.43 -16.93
N SER A 198 11.77 19.21 -18.06
CA SER A 198 11.43 18.14 -19.00
C SER A 198 11.58 16.75 -18.38
N LYS A 199 10.95 15.73 -18.96
CA LYS A 199 11.03 14.34 -18.48
C LYS A 199 12.47 13.84 -18.38
N ARG A 200 13.33 14.21 -19.35
CA ARG A 200 14.75 13.86 -19.38
C ARG A 200 15.47 14.46 -18.16
N TYR A 201 15.29 15.75 -17.90
CA TYR A 201 15.93 16.42 -16.76
C TYR A 201 15.37 15.94 -15.42
N ARG A 202 14.09 15.59 -15.34
CA ARG A 202 13.53 14.96 -14.13
C ARG A 202 14.20 13.63 -13.80
N LYS A 203 14.48 12.78 -14.81
CA LYS A 203 15.23 11.54 -14.62
C LYS A 203 16.62 11.82 -14.07
N LEU A 204 17.36 12.73 -14.67
CA LEU A 204 18.70 13.13 -14.20
C LEU A 204 18.68 13.69 -12.78
N PHE A 205 17.69 14.53 -12.48
CA PHE A 205 17.52 15.08 -11.13
C PHE A 205 17.26 13.98 -10.10
N ILE A 206 16.39 13.03 -10.39
CA ILE A 206 16.08 11.90 -9.51
C ILE A 206 17.32 11.03 -9.30
N ASP A 207 18.07 10.75 -10.36
CA ASP A 207 19.30 9.98 -10.28
C ASP A 207 20.34 10.66 -9.38
N GLU A 208 20.54 11.96 -9.56
CA GLU A 208 21.47 12.74 -8.76
C GLU A 208 21.01 12.88 -7.30
N TYR A 209 19.71 13.07 -7.07
CA TYR A 209 19.12 13.09 -5.74
C TYR A 209 19.44 11.79 -4.96
N PHE A 210 19.27 10.63 -5.60
CA PHE A 210 19.57 9.36 -4.95
C PHE A 210 21.07 9.15 -4.76
N ARG A 211 21.88 9.56 -5.73
CA ARG A 211 23.34 9.48 -5.64
C ARG A 211 23.90 10.27 -4.45
N LEU A 212 23.33 11.43 -4.15
CA LEU A 212 23.80 12.31 -3.07
C LEU A 212 23.28 11.91 -1.69
N LYS A 213 22.05 11.43 -1.61
CA LYS A 213 21.34 11.30 -0.33
C LYS A 213 21.23 9.87 0.19
N TYR A 214 21.30 8.87 -0.70
CA TYR A 214 20.99 7.45 -0.37
C TYR A 214 22.06 6.49 -0.92
N LYS A 215 23.34 6.84 -0.72
CA LYS A 215 24.49 5.99 -1.06
C LYS A 215 24.54 4.73 -0.20
#